data_9a2c867c92c3cbce8efb520d9a333984
#
_entry.id   9a2c867c92c3cbce8efb520d9a333984
#
_cell.length_a   1.000
_cell.length_b   1.000
_cell.length_c   1.000
_cell.angle_alpha   90.00
_cell.angle_beta   90.00
_cell.angle_gamma   90.00
#
_symmetry.space_group_name_H-M   'P 1'
#
loop_
_entity.id
_entity.type
_entity.pdbx_description
1 polymer ?
#
loop_
_entity_poly.entity_id
_entity_poly.type
_entity_poly.pdbx_seq_one_letter_code
_entity_poly.pdbx_strand_id
1 'polypeptide(L)'
;EGTEAGTFKSPLKIIVSPLTKLILQVDKKKINKISEGEIKSDDVDTLIKGGVMKDMNDQLAGVICLTCSLVLLCIFLYGLVTFLKRTVMGAGEGCIRYSLQFSNTWWGGYLNILLGILLTISVQSSSVTTSALTPLVGLGIISLEQMYPITLGANIGTTCTGLLAALVTGKVNALQIALCHLSFNIFGVMLLYPFPCTSN
;
A
#
# COMPACT_ATOMS: atom_id res chain seq x y z
N GLU A 1 -3.73 -29.16 19.15
CA GLU A 1 -2.28 -29.20 18.85
C GLU A 1 -2.04 -28.23 17.67
N GLY A 2 -1.74 -26.97 17.99
CA GLY A 2 -1.41 -25.94 17.00
C GLY A 2 0.04 -26.08 16.59
N THR A 3 0.29 -26.56 15.39
CA THR A 3 1.57 -26.47 14.72
C THR A 3 2.04 -25.01 14.70
N GLU A 4 3.12 -24.68 15.38
CA GLU A 4 3.83 -23.42 15.27
C GLU A 4 4.27 -23.25 13.80
N ALA A 5 3.48 -22.48 13.04
CA ALA A 5 3.87 -22.07 11.71
C ALA A 5 5.13 -21.21 11.83
N GLY A 6 6.23 -21.68 11.28
CA GLY A 6 7.52 -21.02 11.30
C GLY A 6 7.36 -19.54 10.92
N THR A 7 7.79 -18.64 11.81
CA THR A 7 7.74 -17.20 11.62
C THR A 7 8.64 -16.81 10.45
N PHE A 8 8.05 -16.65 9.29
CA PHE A 8 8.75 -16.13 8.12
C PHE A 8 9.17 -14.67 8.43
N LYS A 9 10.48 -14.43 8.51
CA LYS A 9 10.99 -13.08 8.74
C LYS A 9 10.78 -12.26 7.49
N SER A 10 9.89 -11.27 7.57
CA SER A 10 9.63 -10.33 6.49
C SER A 10 10.94 -9.72 5.98
N PRO A 11 11.21 -9.72 4.65
CA PRO A 11 12.38 -9.07 4.06
C PRO A 11 12.50 -7.59 4.47
N LEU A 12 11.37 -6.89 4.58
CA LEU A 12 11.30 -5.51 5.03
C LEU A 12 11.83 -5.35 6.46
N LYS A 13 11.47 -6.30 7.37
CA LYS A 13 12.01 -6.29 8.74
C LYS A 13 13.51 -6.50 8.78
N ILE A 14 14.07 -7.28 7.87
CA ILE A 14 15.52 -7.53 7.81
C ILE A 14 16.26 -6.25 7.42
N ILE A 15 15.72 -5.50 6.45
CA ILE A 15 16.34 -4.25 5.96
C ILE A 15 16.16 -3.10 6.95
N VAL A 16 14.95 -2.95 7.54
CA VAL A 16 14.63 -1.80 8.41
C VAL A 16 15.07 -2.02 9.86
N SER A 17 15.16 -3.28 10.32
CA SER A 17 15.51 -3.61 11.70
C SER A 17 16.85 -3.01 12.18
N PRO A 18 17.97 -3.03 11.43
CA PRO A 18 19.21 -2.43 11.89
C PRO A 18 19.09 -0.91 12.09
N LEU A 19 18.37 -0.23 11.17
CA LEU A 19 18.17 1.21 11.24
C LEU A 19 17.30 1.60 12.44
N THR A 20 16.20 0.90 12.66
CA THR A 20 15.30 1.16 13.79
C THR A 20 15.95 0.86 15.12
N LYS A 21 16.78 -0.18 15.21
CA LYS A 21 17.53 -0.52 16.42
C LYS A 21 18.60 0.53 16.76
N LEU A 22 19.18 1.18 15.74
CA LEU A 22 20.15 2.25 15.94
C LEU A 22 19.47 3.49 16.57
N ILE A 23 18.26 3.82 16.14
CA ILE A 23 17.53 5.01 16.61
C ILE A 23 16.92 4.76 17.99
N LEU A 24 16.12 3.69 18.12
CA LEU A 24 15.40 3.37 19.33
C LEU A 24 15.18 1.86 19.48
N GLN A 25 15.56 1.31 20.62
CA GLN A 25 15.26 -0.05 21.03
C GLN A 25 14.31 -0.05 22.21
N VAL A 26 13.08 -0.54 21.98
CA VAL A 26 12.04 -0.61 23.02
C VAL A 26 11.95 -2.04 23.57
N ASP A 27 11.77 -2.17 24.88
CA ASP A 27 11.58 -3.47 25.53
C ASP A 27 10.12 -3.96 25.38
N LYS A 28 9.89 -4.74 24.33
CA LYS A 28 8.55 -5.31 24.03
C LYS A 28 8.03 -6.20 25.13
N LYS A 29 8.90 -6.85 25.94
CA LYS A 29 8.45 -7.71 27.02
C LYS A 29 7.86 -6.88 28.14
N LYS A 30 8.46 -5.73 28.49
CA LYS A 30 7.91 -4.79 29.48
C LYS A 30 6.57 -4.21 29.01
N ILE A 31 6.47 -3.81 27.74
CA ILE A 31 5.21 -3.28 27.17
C ILE A 31 4.09 -4.32 27.23
N ASN A 32 4.34 -5.57 26.86
CA ASN A 32 3.34 -6.63 26.92
C ASN A 32 2.86 -6.85 28.36
N LYS A 33 3.76 -6.89 29.35
CA LYS A 33 3.41 -7.05 30.75
C LYS A 33 2.56 -5.88 31.29
N ILE A 34 2.84 -4.66 30.84
CA ILE A 34 2.01 -3.49 31.17
C ILE A 34 0.63 -3.61 30.52
N SER A 35 0.56 -4.04 29.26
CA SER A 35 -0.72 -4.21 28.55
C SER A 35 -1.57 -5.34 29.09
N GLU A 36 -0.96 -6.36 29.69
CA GLU A 36 -1.62 -7.49 30.37
C GLU A 36 -1.99 -7.15 31.83
N GLY A 37 -1.59 -5.97 32.32
CA GLY A 37 -1.89 -5.52 33.69
C GLY A 37 -1.02 -6.18 34.78
N GLU A 38 0.02 -6.92 34.40
CA GLU A 38 0.93 -7.58 35.34
C GLU A 38 1.85 -6.59 36.09
N ILE A 39 2.15 -5.45 35.45
CA ILE A 39 3.04 -4.41 35.99
C ILE A 39 2.38 -3.05 35.78
N LYS A 40 2.36 -2.19 36.80
CA LYS A 40 1.91 -0.81 36.66
C LYS A 40 2.94 0.02 35.91
N SER A 41 2.47 0.95 35.08
CA SER A 41 3.35 1.85 34.31
C SER A 41 4.31 2.67 35.17
N ASP A 42 3.90 2.95 36.42
CA ASP A 42 4.68 3.74 37.36
C ASP A 42 5.85 2.99 38.01
N ASP A 43 5.86 1.65 37.93
CA ASP A 43 6.92 0.78 38.49
C ASP A 43 8.05 0.49 37.46
N VAL A 44 7.98 1.09 36.27
CA VAL A 44 8.96 0.84 35.21
C VAL A 44 9.83 2.06 34.98
N ASP A 45 11.10 1.99 35.37
CA ASP A 45 12.07 3.09 35.26
C ASP A 45 12.27 3.57 33.82
N THR A 46 12.43 2.66 32.87
CA THR A 46 12.59 3.00 31.43
C THR A 46 12.06 1.89 30.52
N LEU A 47 11.37 2.29 29.45
CA LEU A 47 10.94 1.41 28.35
C LEU A 47 11.99 1.29 27.24
N ILE A 48 12.95 2.22 27.22
CA ILE A 48 14.01 2.29 26.21
C ILE A 48 15.18 1.40 26.65
N LYS A 49 15.45 0.36 25.85
CA LYS A 49 16.52 -0.59 26.11
C LYS A 49 17.86 -0.21 25.48
N GLY A 50 17.82 0.58 24.40
CA GLY A 50 19.03 0.95 23.65
C GLY A 50 18.73 1.87 22.47
N GLY A 51 19.78 2.29 21.78
CA GLY A 51 19.75 3.24 20.68
C GLY A 51 20.29 4.60 21.08
N VAL A 52 20.29 5.55 20.14
CA VAL A 52 20.78 6.93 20.36
C VAL A 52 19.99 7.65 21.47
N MET A 53 18.76 7.24 21.73
CA MET A 53 17.86 7.87 22.72
C MET A 53 17.86 7.20 24.09
N LYS A 54 18.81 6.30 24.38
CA LYS A 54 18.86 5.52 25.62
C LYS A 54 18.91 6.37 26.90
N ASP A 55 19.57 7.50 26.85
CA ASP A 55 19.80 8.39 28.00
C ASP A 55 18.74 9.49 28.15
N MET A 56 17.70 9.44 27.32
CA MET A 56 16.60 10.42 27.32
C MET A 56 15.40 9.89 28.11
N ASN A 57 14.62 10.83 28.68
CA ASN A 57 13.35 10.50 29.31
C ASN A 57 12.40 9.88 28.27
N ASP A 58 11.73 8.77 28.63
CA ASP A 58 10.83 8.00 27.76
C ASP A 58 9.75 8.88 27.10
N GLN A 59 9.18 9.84 27.84
CA GLN A 59 8.17 10.77 27.31
C GLN A 59 8.76 11.70 26.24
N LEU A 60 9.95 12.26 26.49
CA LEU A 60 10.61 13.17 25.56
C LEU A 60 11.06 12.40 24.30
N ALA A 61 11.63 11.23 24.45
CA ALA A 61 12.00 10.35 23.34
C ALA A 61 10.78 9.95 22.51
N GLY A 62 9.66 9.64 23.16
CA GLY A 62 8.40 9.33 22.48
C GLY A 62 7.87 10.49 21.65
N VAL A 63 7.86 11.72 22.19
CA VAL A 63 7.41 12.92 21.47
C VAL A 63 8.31 13.21 20.27
N ILE A 64 9.64 13.13 20.45
CA ILE A 64 10.60 13.35 19.36
C ILE A 64 10.42 12.31 18.26
N CYS A 65 10.32 11.02 18.61
CA CYS A 65 10.09 9.96 17.64
C CYS A 65 8.77 10.12 16.89
N LEU A 66 7.69 10.49 17.59
CA LEU A 66 6.39 10.76 16.98
C LEU A 66 6.48 11.91 15.98
N THR A 67 7.06 13.03 16.40
CA THR A 67 7.17 14.23 15.56
C THR A 67 8.04 13.96 14.34
N CYS A 68 9.21 13.35 14.53
CA CYS A 68 10.10 12.98 13.42
C CYS A 68 9.42 11.99 12.45
N SER A 69 8.69 11.01 12.97
CA SER A 69 7.99 10.03 12.11
C SER A 69 6.89 10.68 11.28
N LEU A 70 6.13 11.61 11.85
CA LEU A 70 5.10 12.37 11.11
C LEU A 70 5.71 13.26 10.04
N VAL A 71 6.79 13.97 10.35
CA VAL A 71 7.50 14.82 9.37
C VAL A 71 8.06 13.97 8.23
N LEU A 72 8.73 12.85 8.55
CA LEU A 72 9.24 11.92 7.54
C LEU A 72 8.11 11.32 6.69
N LEU A 73 6.99 10.95 7.31
CA LEU A 73 5.81 10.45 6.59
C LEU A 73 5.32 11.48 5.57
N CYS A 74 5.17 12.75 5.98
CA CYS A 74 4.75 13.83 5.08
C CYS A 74 5.75 14.06 3.93
N ILE A 75 7.06 14.06 4.22
CA ILE A 75 8.11 14.21 3.21
C ILE A 75 8.06 13.05 2.20
N PHE A 76 7.98 11.81 2.67
CA PHE A 76 7.91 10.64 1.80
C PHE A 76 6.61 10.60 0.99
N LEU A 77 5.47 10.95 1.57
CA LEU A 77 4.20 11.04 0.84
C LEU A 77 4.26 12.12 -0.25
N TYR A 78 4.79 13.31 0.07
CA TYR A 78 4.97 14.37 -0.91
C TYR A 78 5.93 13.95 -2.03
N GLY A 79 7.05 13.33 -1.67
CA GLY A 79 8.03 12.78 -2.61
C GLY A 79 7.41 11.70 -3.52
N LEU A 80 6.64 10.78 -2.93
CA LEU A 80 5.93 9.73 -3.66
C LEU A 80 4.94 10.34 -4.66
N VAL A 81 4.08 11.26 -4.23
CA VAL A 81 3.10 11.93 -5.11
C VAL A 81 3.81 12.68 -6.24
N THR A 82 4.91 13.37 -5.96
CA THR A 82 5.69 14.10 -6.96
C THR A 82 6.36 13.16 -7.96
N PHE A 83 6.95 12.07 -7.45
CA PHE A 83 7.53 11.02 -8.29
C PHE A 83 6.48 10.40 -9.21
N LEU A 84 5.30 10.09 -8.68
CA LEU A 84 4.20 9.51 -9.44
C LEU A 84 3.68 10.46 -10.51
N LYS A 85 3.47 11.75 -10.17
CA LYS A 85 3.09 12.75 -11.18
C LYS A 85 4.10 12.79 -12.34
N ARG A 86 5.39 12.79 -12.05
CA ARG A 86 6.43 12.77 -13.08
C ARG A 86 6.43 11.49 -13.91
N THR A 87 6.26 10.33 -13.27
CA THR A 87 6.26 9.04 -13.95
C THR A 87 4.99 8.85 -14.78
N VAL A 88 3.83 9.20 -14.24
CA VAL A 88 2.56 9.10 -14.96
C VAL A 88 2.46 10.12 -16.08
N MET A 89 2.92 11.35 -15.89
CA MET A 89 2.93 12.37 -16.95
C MET A 89 4.04 12.14 -17.99
N GLY A 90 5.17 11.55 -17.62
CA GLY A 90 6.27 11.30 -18.54
C GLY A 90 6.15 9.99 -19.34
N ALA A 91 5.97 8.88 -18.64
CA ALA A 91 5.83 7.56 -19.27
C ALA A 91 4.36 7.20 -19.56
N GLY A 92 3.43 7.77 -18.79
CA GLY A 92 2.00 7.50 -18.87
C GLY A 92 1.36 8.12 -20.12
N GLU A 93 1.82 9.28 -20.62
CA GLU A 93 1.28 9.83 -21.87
C GLU A 93 1.48 8.87 -23.04
N GLY A 94 2.62 8.21 -23.14
CA GLY A 94 2.87 7.19 -24.16
C GLY A 94 2.01 5.94 -23.97
N CYS A 95 1.91 5.44 -22.75
CA CYS A 95 1.15 4.23 -22.44
C CYS A 95 -0.37 4.49 -22.49
N ILE A 96 -0.82 5.65 -22.01
CA ILE A 96 -2.20 6.10 -22.12
C ILE A 96 -2.56 6.34 -23.59
N ARG A 97 -1.74 7.04 -24.36
CA ARG A 97 -1.96 7.22 -25.81
C ARG A 97 -2.01 5.89 -26.57
N TYR A 98 -1.12 4.96 -26.23
CA TYR A 98 -1.13 3.61 -26.81
C TYR A 98 -2.42 2.85 -26.47
N SER A 99 -2.84 2.89 -25.21
CA SER A 99 -4.11 2.30 -24.74
C SER A 99 -5.32 2.97 -25.41
N LEU A 100 -5.28 4.29 -25.61
CA LEU A 100 -6.32 5.05 -26.31
C LEU A 100 -6.46 4.64 -27.77
N GLN A 101 -5.36 4.32 -28.44
CA GLN A 101 -5.35 3.92 -29.84
C GLN A 101 -6.02 2.55 -30.07
N PHE A 102 -6.01 1.66 -29.05
CA PHE A 102 -6.63 0.34 -29.06
C PHE A 102 -8.03 0.30 -28.41
N SER A 103 -8.54 1.43 -27.93
CA SER A 103 -9.82 1.51 -27.22
C SER A 103 -11.02 1.01 -28.03
N ASN A 104 -10.94 1.07 -29.34
CA ASN A 104 -11.99 0.62 -30.25
C ASN A 104 -11.92 -0.88 -30.58
N THR A 105 -10.99 -1.61 -29.96
CA THR A 105 -10.79 -3.02 -30.18
C THR A 105 -11.30 -3.82 -28.97
N TRP A 106 -11.92 -4.97 -29.19
CA TRP A 106 -12.42 -5.87 -28.14
C TRP A 106 -11.43 -6.09 -26.99
N TRP A 107 -10.13 -6.16 -27.28
CA TRP A 107 -9.05 -6.32 -26.31
C TRP A 107 -8.66 -5.02 -25.58
N GLY A 108 -9.05 -3.87 -26.09
CA GLY A 108 -8.65 -2.56 -25.54
C GLY A 108 -9.13 -2.34 -24.10
N GLY A 109 -10.32 -2.83 -23.77
CA GLY A 109 -10.84 -2.77 -22.42
C GLY A 109 -10.03 -3.59 -21.41
N TYR A 110 -9.58 -4.77 -21.78
CA TYR A 110 -8.73 -5.61 -20.93
C TYR A 110 -7.33 -5.02 -20.76
N LEU A 111 -6.79 -4.37 -21.80
CA LEU A 111 -5.56 -3.59 -21.70
C LEU A 111 -5.70 -2.43 -20.71
N ASN A 112 -6.83 -1.76 -20.71
CA ASN A 112 -7.13 -0.69 -19.74
C ASN A 112 -7.24 -1.22 -18.31
N ILE A 113 -7.82 -2.40 -18.10
CA ILE A 113 -7.81 -3.07 -16.79
C ILE A 113 -6.39 -3.38 -16.36
N LEU A 114 -5.57 -3.95 -17.23
CA LEU A 114 -4.16 -4.25 -16.94
C LEU A 114 -3.37 -2.98 -16.62
N LEU A 115 -3.59 -1.89 -17.39
CA LEU A 115 -2.99 -0.59 -17.12
C LEU A 115 -3.38 -0.07 -15.72
N GLY A 116 -4.65 -0.17 -15.35
CA GLY A 116 -5.14 0.20 -14.01
C GLY A 116 -4.48 -0.60 -12.89
N ILE A 117 -4.29 -1.92 -13.09
CA ILE A 117 -3.57 -2.79 -12.14
C ILE A 117 -2.13 -2.29 -11.97
N LEU A 118 -1.40 -2.13 -13.06
CA LEU A 118 0.02 -1.73 -13.05
C LEU A 118 0.21 -0.34 -12.45
N LEU A 119 -0.62 0.62 -12.82
CA LEU A 119 -0.60 1.96 -12.24
C LEU A 119 -0.82 1.89 -10.73
N THR A 120 -1.83 1.16 -10.28
CA THR A 120 -2.17 1.09 -8.85
C THR A 120 -1.12 0.33 -8.04
N ILE A 121 -0.53 -0.73 -8.56
CA ILE A 121 0.59 -1.42 -7.90
C ILE A 121 1.78 -0.47 -7.74
N SER A 122 2.08 0.32 -8.78
CA SER A 122 3.17 1.30 -8.76
C SER A 122 2.92 2.42 -7.76
N VAL A 123 1.68 2.92 -7.71
CA VAL A 123 1.23 4.02 -6.83
C VAL A 123 0.90 3.53 -5.43
N GLN A 124 0.57 2.24 -5.29
CA GLN A 124 0.04 1.60 -4.08
C GLN A 124 -1.24 2.26 -3.54
N SER A 125 -1.98 2.95 -4.39
CA SER A 125 -3.22 3.63 -4.02
C SER A 125 -4.15 3.79 -5.21
N SER A 126 -5.29 3.11 -5.18
CA SER A 126 -6.35 3.26 -6.21
C SER A 126 -6.99 4.65 -6.19
N SER A 127 -7.13 5.24 -5.00
CA SER A 127 -7.68 6.59 -4.87
C SER A 127 -6.81 7.64 -5.55
N VAL A 128 -5.48 7.54 -5.41
CA VAL A 128 -4.54 8.43 -6.10
C VAL A 128 -4.59 8.19 -7.60
N THR A 129 -4.63 6.94 -8.03
CA THR A 129 -4.75 6.58 -9.46
C THR A 129 -6.03 7.17 -10.06
N THR A 130 -7.18 6.96 -9.43
CA THR A 130 -8.47 7.46 -9.92
C THR A 130 -8.54 8.99 -9.90
N SER A 131 -8.04 9.63 -8.84
CA SER A 131 -7.97 11.09 -8.76
C SER A 131 -7.07 11.71 -9.81
N ALA A 132 -6.00 11.03 -10.21
CA ALA A 132 -5.11 11.47 -11.29
C ALA A 132 -5.77 11.34 -12.67
N LEU A 133 -6.65 10.35 -12.86
CA LEU A 133 -7.39 10.15 -14.12
C LEU A 133 -8.56 11.13 -14.29
N THR A 134 -9.17 11.58 -13.19
CA THR A 134 -10.35 12.48 -13.24
C THR A 134 -10.11 13.77 -14.05
N PRO A 135 -9.02 14.54 -13.84
CA PRO A 135 -8.76 15.72 -14.67
C PRO A 135 -8.47 15.38 -16.14
N LEU A 136 -7.93 14.20 -16.45
CA LEU A 136 -7.70 13.77 -17.83
C LEU A 136 -9.03 13.52 -18.56
N VAL A 137 -10.03 13.00 -17.86
CA VAL A 137 -11.40 12.89 -18.39
C VAL A 137 -12.00 14.28 -18.59
N GLY A 138 -11.84 15.17 -17.60
CA GLY A 138 -12.33 16.56 -17.71
C GLY A 138 -11.74 17.36 -18.87
N LEU A 139 -10.51 17.07 -19.26
CA LEU A 139 -9.83 17.64 -20.41
C LEU A 139 -10.17 16.94 -21.75
N GLY A 140 -10.97 15.86 -21.71
CA GLY A 140 -11.30 15.07 -22.89
C GLY A 140 -10.15 14.25 -23.46
N ILE A 141 -9.07 14.06 -22.67
CA ILE A 141 -7.91 13.26 -23.08
C ILE A 141 -8.25 11.76 -22.98
N ILE A 142 -9.06 11.39 -22.01
CA ILE A 142 -9.55 10.03 -21.77
C ILE A 142 -11.07 10.07 -21.73
N SER A 143 -11.75 9.11 -22.37
CA SER A 143 -13.21 8.99 -22.25
C SER A 143 -13.61 8.31 -20.92
N LEU A 144 -14.88 8.52 -20.50
CA LEU A 144 -15.43 7.81 -19.34
C LEU A 144 -15.43 6.30 -19.55
N GLU A 145 -15.65 5.84 -20.78
CA GLU A 145 -15.65 4.43 -21.15
C GLU A 145 -14.27 3.79 -20.98
N GLN A 146 -13.20 4.57 -21.14
CA GLN A 146 -11.82 4.13 -20.90
C GLN A 146 -11.46 4.20 -19.41
N MET A 147 -11.93 5.22 -18.71
CA MET A 147 -11.70 5.37 -17.27
C MET A 147 -12.32 4.22 -16.48
N TYR A 148 -13.47 3.71 -16.90
CA TYR A 148 -14.17 2.63 -16.19
C TYR A 148 -13.32 1.36 -16.05
N PRO A 149 -12.79 0.73 -17.13
CA PRO A 149 -11.95 -0.45 -17.00
C PRO A 149 -10.63 -0.16 -16.26
N ILE A 150 -10.04 1.03 -16.40
CA ILE A 150 -8.85 1.41 -15.63
C ILE A 150 -9.16 1.43 -14.12
N THR A 151 -10.33 1.93 -13.74
CA THR A 151 -10.77 1.96 -12.34
C THR A 151 -11.03 0.55 -11.80
N LEU A 152 -11.62 -0.34 -12.58
CA LEU A 152 -11.76 -1.75 -12.23
C LEU A 152 -10.39 -2.42 -12.00
N GLY A 153 -9.44 -2.15 -12.88
CA GLY A 153 -8.06 -2.59 -12.74
C GLY A 153 -7.39 -2.03 -11.49
N ALA A 154 -7.63 -0.76 -11.16
CA ALA A 154 -7.11 -0.13 -9.95
C ALA A 154 -7.56 -0.83 -8.67
N ASN A 155 -8.81 -1.30 -8.61
CA ASN A 155 -9.32 -2.08 -7.48
C ASN A 155 -8.59 -3.43 -7.34
N ILE A 156 -8.37 -4.12 -8.45
CA ILE A 156 -7.56 -5.37 -8.44
C ILE A 156 -6.13 -5.06 -7.99
N GLY A 157 -5.51 -4.00 -8.49
CA GLY A 157 -4.17 -3.57 -8.12
C GLY A 157 -4.02 -3.34 -6.61
N THR A 158 -5.01 -2.68 -5.98
CA THR A 158 -5.03 -2.49 -4.52
C THR A 158 -5.06 -3.81 -3.76
N THR A 159 -5.86 -4.76 -4.20
CA THR A 159 -5.92 -6.08 -3.55
C THR A 159 -4.67 -6.91 -3.79
N CYS A 160 -4.00 -6.76 -4.92
CA CYS A 160 -2.67 -7.33 -5.16
C CYS A 160 -1.63 -6.76 -4.17
N THR A 161 -1.63 -5.45 -3.92
CA THR A 161 -0.73 -4.84 -2.91
C THR A 161 -1.06 -5.31 -1.50
N GLY A 162 -2.34 -5.48 -1.17
CA GLY A 162 -2.80 -6.09 0.08
C GLY A 162 -2.33 -7.53 0.25
N LEU A 163 -2.37 -8.33 -0.83
CA LEU A 163 -1.84 -9.69 -0.84
C LEU A 163 -0.33 -9.72 -0.60
N LEU A 164 0.43 -8.84 -1.26
CA LEU A 164 1.88 -8.70 -1.03
C LEU A 164 2.17 -8.33 0.44
N ALA A 165 1.41 -7.42 1.02
CA ALA A 165 1.54 -7.07 2.44
C ALA A 165 1.21 -8.27 3.35
N ALA A 166 0.18 -9.05 3.04
CA ALA A 166 -0.19 -10.25 3.80
C ALA A 166 0.91 -11.32 3.75
N LEU A 167 1.53 -11.54 2.57
CA LEU A 167 2.68 -12.45 2.41
C LEU A 167 3.86 -12.00 3.28
N VAL A 168 4.10 -10.69 3.38
CA VAL A 168 5.18 -10.12 4.20
C VAL A 168 4.92 -10.33 5.70
N THR A 169 3.67 -10.32 6.15
CA THR A 169 3.34 -10.55 7.57
C THR A 169 3.50 -12.00 8.00
N GLY A 170 3.42 -12.96 7.07
CA GLY A 170 3.55 -14.40 7.34
C GLY A 170 2.40 -14.99 8.16
N LYS A 171 1.29 -14.26 8.32
CA LYS A 171 0.11 -14.74 9.05
C LYS A 171 -0.89 -15.37 8.08
N VAL A 172 -1.25 -16.64 8.30
CA VAL A 172 -2.20 -17.40 7.45
C VAL A 172 -3.55 -16.68 7.35
N ASN A 173 -4.08 -16.17 8.44
CA ASN A 173 -5.37 -15.46 8.45
C ASN A 173 -5.33 -14.18 7.60
N ALA A 174 -4.22 -13.43 7.63
CA ALA A 174 -4.04 -12.25 6.80
C ALA A 174 -4.01 -12.61 5.31
N LEU A 175 -3.34 -13.72 4.97
CA LEU A 175 -3.27 -14.23 3.62
C LEU A 175 -4.65 -14.68 3.11
N GLN A 176 -5.42 -15.39 3.94
CA GLN A 176 -6.78 -15.84 3.59
C GLN A 176 -7.70 -14.64 3.28
N ILE A 177 -7.69 -13.61 4.14
CA ILE A 177 -8.50 -12.41 3.92
C ILE A 177 -8.08 -11.68 2.64
N ALA A 178 -6.76 -11.55 2.40
CA ALA A 178 -6.25 -10.90 1.20
C ALA A 178 -6.63 -11.67 -0.07
N LEU A 179 -6.57 -13.00 -0.06
CA LEU A 179 -6.99 -13.85 -1.17
C LEU A 179 -8.51 -13.76 -1.42
N CYS A 180 -9.33 -13.76 -0.36
CA CYS A 180 -10.77 -13.56 -0.50
C CYS A 180 -11.09 -12.20 -1.14
N HIS A 181 -10.41 -11.14 -0.71
CA HIS A 181 -10.61 -9.80 -1.27
C HIS A 181 -10.17 -9.72 -2.73
N LEU A 182 -9.00 -10.30 -3.08
CA LEU A 182 -8.54 -10.36 -4.47
C LEU A 182 -9.52 -11.16 -5.34
N SER A 183 -9.96 -12.32 -4.88
CA SER A 183 -10.92 -13.16 -5.59
C SER A 183 -12.24 -12.43 -5.82
N PHE A 184 -12.76 -11.72 -4.81
CA PHE A 184 -13.95 -10.90 -4.93
C PHE A 184 -13.85 -9.86 -6.06
N ASN A 185 -12.73 -9.13 -6.14
CA ASN A 185 -12.51 -8.15 -7.20
C ASN A 185 -12.37 -8.80 -8.59
N ILE A 186 -11.67 -9.93 -8.69
CA ILE A 186 -11.54 -10.66 -9.97
C ILE A 186 -12.90 -11.16 -10.43
N PHE A 187 -13.68 -11.82 -9.55
CA PHE A 187 -15.02 -12.29 -9.89
C PHE A 187 -15.97 -11.14 -10.22
N GLY A 188 -15.88 -10.02 -9.49
CA GLY A 188 -16.63 -8.81 -9.78
C GLY A 188 -16.35 -8.29 -11.19
N VAL A 189 -15.09 -8.22 -11.59
CA VAL A 189 -14.71 -7.84 -12.96
C VAL A 189 -15.21 -8.85 -13.98
N MET A 190 -15.04 -10.15 -13.73
CA MET A 190 -15.50 -11.22 -14.64
C MET A 190 -17.02 -11.21 -14.82
N LEU A 191 -17.78 -10.82 -13.79
CA LEU A 191 -19.23 -10.76 -13.84
C LEU A 191 -19.76 -9.48 -14.49
N LEU A 192 -19.14 -8.33 -14.17
CA LEU A 192 -19.63 -7.02 -14.57
C LEU A 192 -19.00 -6.50 -15.87
N TYR A 193 -17.87 -7.06 -16.27
CA TYR A 193 -17.13 -6.66 -17.47
C TYR A 193 -16.89 -7.80 -18.48
N PRO A 194 -17.81 -8.78 -18.67
CA PRO A 194 -17.60 -9.86 -19.63
C PRO A 194 -17.75 -9.39 -21.09
N PHE A 195 -18.54 -8.34 -21.30
CA PHE A 195 -18.83 -7.80 -22.63
C PHE A 195 -18.58 -6.30 -22.63
N PRO A 196 -17.51 -5.81 -23.27
CA PRO A 196 -17.38 -4.38 -23.50
C PRO A 196 -18.60 -3.97 -24.34
N CYS A 197 -19.43 -3.11 -23.75
CA CYS A 197 -20.55 -2.53 -24.47
C CYS A 197 -19.97 -1.71 -25.61
N THR A 198 -19.94 -2.28 -26.81
CA THR A 198 -19.64 -1.54 -28.03
C THR A 198 -20.84 -0.65 -28.30
N SER A 199 -20.85 0.54 -27.68
CA SER A 199 -21.79 1.57 -28.12
C SER A 199 -21.35 2.02 -29.51
N ASN A 200 -22.14 1.66 -30.51
CA ASN A 200 -22.13 2.28 -31.83
C ASN A 200 -22.42 3.78 -31.71
#